data_34e265fee44fc09662cffd5f623f371c
#
_entry.id   34e265fee44fc09662cffd5f623f371c
#
_cell.length_a   1.000
_cell.length_b   1.000
_cell.length_c   1.000
_cell.angle_alpha   90.00
_cell.angle_beta   90.00
_cell.angle_gamma   90.00
#
_symmetry.space_group_name_H-M   'P 1'
#
loop_
_entity.id
_entity.type
_entity.pdbx_description
1 polymer ?
#
loop_
_entity_poly.entity_id
_entity_poly.type
_entity_poly.pdbx_seq_one_letter_code
_entity_poly.pdbx_strand_id
1 'polypeptide(L)'
;MPDLSLHLAELADKPTAERLWLMFRHDMSEVEGDLPGPDGSFPDAWLHLAFSEPDRAPYLLTVGDRPVGFAFVRGLLGPTRVMNSFFVVRGARRAGAGTHAAQGVVARHPGPWEIAFQDANAGAVRFWRRVATEIAGDAWTEERRPVPNRPDLAPDVWISFSTTAGHGALHPADDGA
;
A
#
# COMPACT_ATOMS: atom_id res chain seq x y z
N MET A 1 14.91 -16.67 -3.50
CA MET A 1 14.01 -15.66 -2.91
C MET A 1 13.20 -16.34 -1.84
N PRO A 2 13.02 -15.74 -0.66
CA PRO A 2 12.03 -16.28 0.26
C PRO A 2 10.67 -16.31 -0.46
N ASP A 3 9.85 -17.30 -0.11
CA ASP A 3 8.52 -17.52 -0.68
C ASP A 3 7.59 -16.37 -0.27
N LEU A 4 7.69 -15.27 -1.03
CA LEU A 4 6.95 -14.02 -0.79
C LEU A 4 5.60 -14.10 -1.50
N SER A 5 4.53 -13.99 -0.76
CA SER A 5 3.16 -14.09 -1.25
C SER A 5 2.36 -12.84 -0.86
N LEU A 6 1.45 -12.45 -1.73
CA LEU A 6 0.48 -11.38 -1.52
C LEU A 6 -0.91 -11.92 -1.81
N HIS A 7 -1.81 -11.88 -0.85
CA HIS A 7 -3.20 -12.34 -1.01
C HIS A 7 -4.21 -11.33 -0.48
N LEU A 8 -5.41 -11.36 -1.02
CA LEU A 8 -6.55 -10.60 -0.49
C LEU A 8 -6.91 -11.20 0.87
N ALA A 9 -6.90 -10.35 1.91
CA ALA A 9 -7.20 -10.79 3.27
C ALA A 9 -8.70 -11.00 3.45
N GLU A 10 -9.06 -12.07 4.13
CA GLU A 10 -10.41 -12.39 4.54
C GLU A 10 -10.69 -11.94 5.97
N LEU A 11 -11.93 -12.04 6.41
CA LEU A 11 -12.30 -11.65 7.77
C LEU A 11 -11.56 -12.45 8.86
N ALA A 12 -11.19 -13.70 8.55
CA ALA A 12 -10.37 -14.55 9.41
C ALA A 12 -8.94 -14.02 9.61
N ASP A 13 -8.42 -13.23 8.67
CA ASP A 13 -7.10 -12.62 8.72
C ASP A 13 -7.05 -11.33 9.54
N LYS A 14 -8.22 -10.76 9.86
CA LYS A 14 -8.32 -9.46 10.53
C LYS A 14 -7.52 -9.40 11.84
N PRO A 15 -7.54 -10.42 12.73
CA PRO A 15 -6.70 -10.39 13.95
C PRO A 15 -5.19 -10.29 13.66
N THR A 16 -4.73 -10.87 12.55
CA THR A 16 -3.34 -10.74 12.10
C THR A 16 -3.06 -9.32 11.60
N ALA A 17 -3.97 -8.76 10.80
CA ALA A 17 -3.88 -7.38 10.34
C ALA A 17 -3.88 -6.37 11.50
N GLU A 18 -4.65 -6.61 12.55
CA GLU A 18 -4.70 -5.78 13.77
C GLU A 18 -3.33 -5.74 14.48
N ARG A 19 -2.63 -6.88 14.58
CA ARG A 19 -1.28 -6.93 15.15
C ARG A 19 -0.26 -6.18 14.30
N LEU A 20 -0.32 -6.35 12.97
CA LEU A 20 0.54 -5.62 12.05
C LEU A 20 0.23 -4.12 12.06
N TRP A 21 -1.03 -3.75 12.24
CA TRP A 21 -1.47 -2.36 12.36
C TRP A 21 -0.82 -1.66 13.57
N LEU A 22 -0.73 -2.31 14.71
CA LEU A 22 -0.04 -1.75 15.87
C LEU A 22 1.43 -1.47 15.59
N MET A 23 2.12 -2.36 14.87
CA MET A 23 3.51 -2.14 14.44
C MET A 23 3.63 -0.98 13.46
N PHE A 24 2.70 -0.87 12.52
CA PHE A 24 2.61 0.25 11.58
C PHE A 24 2.42 1.57 12.31
N ARG A 25 1.46 1.65 13.23
CA ARG A 25 1.19 2.87 14.00
C ARG A 25 2.37 3.23 14.90
N HIS A 26 3.07 2.25 15.45
CA HIS A 26 4.31 2.50 16.18
C HIS A 26 5.38 3.13 15.26
N ASP A 27 5.58 2.61 14.05
CA ASP A 27 6.52 3.21 13.09
C ASP A 27 6.08 4.63 12.68
N MET A 28 4.79 4.85 12.45
CA MET A 28 4.24 6.15 12.07
C MET A 28 4.32 7.18 13.21
N SER A 29 4.31 6.76 14.46
CA SER A 29 4.41 7.66 15.62
C SER A 29 5.73 8.45 15.64
N GLU A 30 6.80 7.93 15.05
CA GLU A 30 8.05 8.67 14.87
C GLU A 30 7.88 9.90 13.95
N VAL A 31 6.99 9.81 12.98
CA VAL A 31 6.76 10.86 11.96
C VAL A 31 5.61 11.77 12.36
N GLU A 32 4.53 11.21 12.86
CA GLU A 32 3.30 11.93 13.19
C GLU A 32 3.29 12.49 14.62
N GLY A 33 4.14 11.95 15.50
CA GLY A 33 4.21 12.34 16.91
C GLY A 33 3.06 11.78 17.75
N ASP A 34 2.23 10.89 17.20
CA ASP A 34 1.11 10.29 17.92
C ASP A 34 1.59 9.33 19.00
N LEU A 35 0.94 9.39 20.16
CA LEU A 35 1.14 8.44 21.26
C LEU A 35 -0.05 7.48 21.33
N PRO A 36 0.16 6.26 21.86
CA PRO A 36 -0.93 5.33 22.09
C PRO A 36 -1.88 5.85 23.16
N GLY A 37 -3.12 5.40 23.12
CA GLY A 37 -4.09 5.61 24.19
C GLY A 37 -3.67 4.95 25.52
N PRO A 38 -4.42 5.21 26.62
CA PRO A 38 -4.10 4.65 27.96
C PRO A 38 -4.08 3.11 28.00
N ASP A 39 -4.75 2.46 27.09
CA ASP A 39 -4.81 1.01 26.90
C ASP A 39 -3.73 0.47 25.94
N GLY A 40 -2.84 1.34 25.43
CA GLY A 40 -1.80 0.98 24.47
C GLY A 40 -2.30 0.87 23.02
N SER A 41 -3.55 1.19 22.74
CA SER A 41 -4.09 1.17 21.37
C SER A 41 -3.75 2.43 20.59
N PHE A 42 -3.78 2.30 19.26
CA PHE A 42 -3.77 3.42 18.31
C PHE A 42 -5.07 3.48 17.53
N PRO A 43 -5.43 4.64 16.94
CA PRO A 43 -6.58 4.73 16.06
C PRO A 43 -6.51 3.68 14.93
N ASP A 44 -7.59 2.94 14.71
CA ASP A 44 -7.66 1.80 13.79
C ASP A 44 -8.86 1.85 12.81
N ALA A 45 -9.51 3.01 12.72
CA ALA A 45 -10.67 3.19 11.84
C ALA A 45 -10.38 2.75 10.39
N TRP A 46 -9.21 3.08 9.85
CA TRP A 46 -8.84 2.68 8.49
C TRP A 46 -8.69 1.17 8.31
N LEU A 47 -8.21 0.47 9.34
CA LEU A 47 -8.14 -0.99 9.35
C LEU A 47 -9.56 -1.59 9.33
N HIS A 48 -10.46 -1.12 10.19
CA HIS A 48 -11.82 -1.62 10.23
C HIS A 48 -12.56 -1.37 8.90
N LEU A 49 -12.44 -0.17 8.34
CA LEU A 49 -13.00 0.17 7.03
C LEU A 49 -12.44 -0.71 5.91
N ALA A 50 -11.16 -1.08 5.95
CA ALA A 50 -10.56 -1.94 4.93
C ALA A 50 -11.24 -3.32 4.84
N PHE A 51 -11.77 -3.84 5.95
CA PHE A 51 -12.46 -5.14 6.01
C PHE A 51 -13.98 -5.06 5.90
N SER A 52 -14.59 -3.88 6.01
CA SER A 52 -16.05 -3.74 6.04
C SER A 52 -16.63 -3.06 4.80
N GLU A 53 -15.86 -2.21 4.11
CA GLU A 53 -16.38 -1.41 3.01
C GLU A 53 -16.11 -2.08 1.65
N PRO A 54 -17.13 -2.20 0.77
CA PRO A 54 -16.98 -2.82 -0.55
C PRO A 54 -16.07 -2.04 -1.50
N ASP A 55 -15.85 -0.75 -1.24
CA ASP A 55 -14.93 0.13 -1.98
C ASP A 55 -13.46 -0.08 -1.61
N ARG A 56 -13.16 -1.09 -0.77
CA ARG A 56 -11.83 -1.32 -0.20
C ARG A 56 -11.36 -2.75 -0.38
N ALA A 57 -10.05 -2.94 -0.39
CA ALA A 57 -9.42 -4.25 -0.41
C ALA A 57 -8.24 -4.28 0.56
N PRO A 58 -8.29 -5.10 1.62
CA PRO A 58 -7.16 -5.41 2.45
C PRO A 58 -6.32 -6.51 1.81
N TYR A 59 -5.01 -6.31 1.73
CA TYR A 59 -4.04 -7.33 1.32
C TYR A 59 -3.10 -7.65 2.46
N LEU A 60 -2.76 -8.93 2.63
CA LEU A 60 -1.66 -9.37 3.49
C LEU A 60 -0.48 -9.83 2.65
N LEU A 61 0.71 -9.51 3.15
CA LEU A 61 1.99 -9.95 2.64
C LEU A 61 2.59 -10.96 3.59
N THR A 62 2.97 -12.14 3.07
CA THR A 62 3.59 -13.22 3.85
C THR A 62 4.93 -13.65 3.25
N VAL A 63 5.79 -14.19 4.09
CA VAL A 63 7.00 -14.92 3.72
C VAL A 63 6.86 -16.34 4.28
N GLY A 64 6.60 -17.31 3.39
CA GLY A 64 6.07 -18.60 3.81
C GLY A 64 4.72 -18.39 4.51
N ASP A 65 4.58 -18.93 5.72
CA ASP A 65 3.41 -18.78 6.60
C ASP A 65 3.44 -17.54 7.52
N ARG A 66 4.50 -16.71 7.43
CA ARG A 66 4.72 -15.58 8.34
C ARG A 66 4.19 -14.29 7.75
N PRO A 67 3.21 -13.63 8.39
CA PRO A 67 2.74 -12.33 7.95
C PRO A 67 3.83 -11.28 8.22
N VAL A 68 4.20 -10.54 7.17
CA VAL A 68 5.27 -9.55 7.21
C VAL A 68 4.81 -8.15 6.81
N GLY A 69 3.55 -7.97 6.42
CA GLY A 69 3.05 -6.66 6.04
C GLY A 69 1.62 -6.69 5.54
N PHE A 70 1.13 -5.51 5.17
CA PHE A 70 -0.18 -5.32 4.58
C PHE A 70 -0.19 -4.15 3.58
N ALA A 71 -1.20 -4.15 2.72
CA ALA A 71 -1.56 -3.03 1.87
C ALA A 71 -3.09 -2.87 1.87
N PHE A 72 -3.58 -1.69 2.24
CA PHE A 72 -5.00 -1.39 2.19
C PHE A 72 -5.28 -0.41 1.05
N VAL A 73 -6.16 -0.83 0.16
CA VAL A 73 -6.58 -0.06 -1.02
C VAL A 73 -7.99 0.45 -0.81
N ARG A 74 -8.27 1.66 -1.27
CA ARG A 74 -9.63 2.23 -1.36
C ARG A 74 -9.88 2.81 -2.75
N GLY A 75 -11.13 3.18 -3.02
CA GLY A 75 -11.52 3.75 -4.31
C GLY A 75 -11.77 2.70 -5.39
N LEU A 76 -12.08 1.45 -5.02
CA LEU A 76 -12.31 0.36 -5.97
C LEU A 76 -13.55 0.57 -6.82
N LEU A 77 -14.56 1.25 -6.30
CA LEU A 77 -15.81 1.58 -7.01
C LEU A 77 -15.74 2.93 -7.72
N GLY A 78 -14.67 3.68 -7.50
CA GLY A 78 -14.43 4.98 -8.12
C GLY A 78 -13.48 4.91 -9.32
N PRO A 79 -13.16 6.07 -9.90
CA PRO A 79 -12.26 6.14 -11.05
C PRO A 79 -10.79 5.95 -10.64
N THR A 80 -10.41 6.25 -9.40
CA THR A 80 -9.02 6.25 -8.93
C THR A 80 -8.86 5.38 -7.70
N ARG A 81 -7.87 4.49 -7.71
CA ARG A 81 -7.46 3.67 -6.57
C ARG A 81 -6.47 4.45 -5.72
N VAL A 82 -6.58 4.29 -4.41
CA VAL A 82 -5.65 4.92 -3.47
C VAL A 82 -5.01 3.85 -2.59
N MET A 83 -3.69 3.86 -2.54
CA MET A 83 -2.94 3.11 -1.53
C MET A 83 -3.10 3.84 -0.20
N ASN A 84 -4.08 3.41 0.59
CA ASN A 84 -4.49 4.09 1.81
C ASN A 84 -3.51 3.89 2.97
N SER A 85 -3.04 2.65 3.13
CA SER A 85 -2.07 2.27 4.16
C SER A 85 -1.20 1.14 3.63
N PHE A 86 0.09 1.22 3.91
CA PHE A 86 1.06 0.24 3.45
C PHE A 86 2.15 0.04 4.49
N PHE A 87 2.42 -1.20 4.84
CA PHE A 87 3.40 -1.53 5.86
C PHE A 87 4.11 -2.84 5.55
N VAL A 88 5.42 -2.85 5.80
CA VAL A 88 6.25 -4.06 5.82
C VAL A 88 7.11 -4.01 7.07
N VAL A 89 7.17 -5.11 7.83
CA VAL A 89 8.02 -5.21 9.01
C VAL A 89 9.47 -4.94 8.65
N ARG A 90 10.20 -4.27 9.54
CA ARG A 90 11.58 -3.78 9.26
C ARG A 90 12.50 -4.91 8.78
N GLY A 91 12.40 -6.11 9.36
CA GLY A 91 13.20 -7.28 8.99
C GLY A 91 13.01 -7.76 7.56
N ALA A 92 11.84 -7.48 6.94
CA ALA A 92 11.52 -7.89 5.56
C ALA A 92 11.77 -6.80 4.50
N ARG A 93 12.02 -5.54 4.90
CA ARG A 93 12.14 -4.40 3.96
C ARG A 93 13.32 -4.52 3.00
N ARG A 94 14.44 -5.11 3.43
CA ARG A 94 15.70 -5.15 2.65
C ARG A 94 15.70 -6.19 1.54
N ALA A 95 14.76 -7.12 1.52
CA ALA A 95 14.67 -8.19 0.53
C ALA A 95 13.78 -7.83 -0.69
N GLY A 96 13.43 -6.56 -0.89
CA GLY A 96 12.54 -6.13 -1.99
C GLY A 96 11.06 -6.44 -1.76
N ALA A 97 10.70 -6.98 -0.59
CA ALA A 97 9.33 -7.37 -0.27
C ALA A 97 8.31 -6.24 -0.45
N GLY A 98 8.67 -5.02 -0.02
CA GLY A 98 7.80 -3.85 -0.17
C GLY A 98 7.52 -3.51 -1.63
N THR A 99 8.55 -3.46 -2.47
CA THR A 99 8.37 -3.17 -3.91
C THR A 99 7.53 -4.23 -4.58
N HIS A 100 7.83 -5.52 -4.33
CA HIS A 100 7.05 -6.62 -4.87
C HIS A 100 5.57 -6.55 -4.45
N ALA A 101 5.31 -6.27 -3.17
CA ALA A 101 3.94 -6.11 -2.68
C ALA A 101 3.21 -4.94 -3.33
N ALA A 102 3.84 -3.76 -3.40
CA ALA A 102 3.25 -2.58 -4.01
C ALA A 102 2.91 -2.80 -5.49
N GLN A 103 3.84 -3.34 -6.27
CA GLN A 103 3.63 -3.70 -7.67
C GLN A 103 2.54 -4.76 -7.84
N GLY A 104 2.54 -5.78 -6.98
CA GLY A 104 1.56 -6.85 -7.00
C GLY A 104 0.14 -6.37 -6.69
N VAL A 105 -0.03 -5.41 -5.78
CA VAL A 105 -1.33 -4.77 -5.50
C VAL A 105 -1.78 -3.92 -6.68
N VAL A 106 -0.90 -3.06 -7.19
CA VAL A 106 -1.20 -2.17 -8.31
C VAL A 106 -1.61 -2.97 -9.56
N ALA A 107 -0.92 -4.07 -9.86
CA ALA A 107 -1.23 -4.94 -10.99
C ALA A 107 -2.63 -5.59 -10.92
N ARG A 108 -3.17 -5.78 -9.70
CA ARG A 108 -4.52 -6.33 -9.52
C ARG A 108 -5.66 -5.34 -9.81
N HIS A 109 -5.35 -4.06 -9.86
CA HIS A 109 -6.33 -2.99 -10.04
C HIS A 109 -5.87 -1.99 -11.11
N PRO A 110 -5.91 -2.36 -12.41
CA PRO A 110 -5.50 -1.47 -13.50
C PRO A 110 -6.27 -0.15 -13.50
N GLY A 111 -5.63 0.91 -13.96
CA GLY A 111 -6.20 2.25 -14.09
C GLY A 111 -5.46 3.31 -13.29
N PRO A 112 -6.10 4.44 -12.97
CA PRO A 112 -5.52 5.53 -12.19
C PRO A 112 -5.27 5.15 -10.73
N TRP A 113 -4.11 5.56 -10.23
CA TRP A 113 -3.64 5.34 -8.87
C TRP A 113 -3.18 6.63 -8.21
N GLU A 114 -3.40 6.73 -6.92
CA GLU A 114 -2.83 7.75 -6.05
C GLU A 114 -2.23 7.11 -4.79
N ILE A 115 -1.13 7.70 -4.31
CA ILE A 115 -0.44 7.26 -3.11
C ILE A 115 -0.09 8.49 -2.29
N ALA A 116 -0.53 8.53 -1.03
CA ALA A 116 -0.25 9.63 -0.11
C ALA A 116 0.78 9.24 0.95
N PHE A 117 1.68 10.15 1.27
CA PHE A 117 2.66 10.00 2.35
C PHE A 117 3.18 11.35 2.84
N GLN A 118 3.88 11.38 3.97
CA GLN A 118 4.40 12.60 4.57
C GLN A 118 5.84 12.88 4.10
N ASP A 119 6.16 14.14 3.80
CA ASP A 119 7.53 14.59 3.48
C ASP A 119 8.53 14.25 4.60
N ALA A 120 8.10 14.29 5.85
CA ALA A 120 8.93 13.95 7.01
C ALA A 120 9.35 12.47 7.04
N ASN A 121 8.60 11.60 6.34
CA ASN A 121 8.96 10.18 6.20
C ASN A 121 9.89 9.97 5.00
N ALA A 122 11.17 10.30 5.19
CA ALA A 122 12.19 10.17 4.13
C ALA A 122 12.30 8.76 3.54
N GLY A 123 11.96 7.73 4.31
CA GLY A 123 11.89 6.35 3.85
C GLY A 123 10.76 6.13 2.84
N ALA A 124 9.57 6.62 3.16
CA ALA A 124 8.41 6.56 2.28
C ALA A 124 8.61 7.38 1.01
N VAL A 125 9.18 8.59 1.12
CA VAL A 125 9.52 9.45 -0.04
C VAL A 125 10.35 8.69 -1.06
N ARG A 126 11.48 8.12 -0.64
CA ARG A 126 12.36 7.35 -1.53
C ARG A 126 11.70 6.09 -2.08
N PHE A 127 10.95 5.40 -1.24
CA PHE A 127 10.28 4.16 -1.60
C PHE A 127 9.21 4.39 -2.67
N TRP A 128 8.29 5.31 -2.45
CA TRP A 128 7.17 5.53 -3.36
C TRP A 128 7.57 6.18 -4.68
N ARG A 129 8.55 7.07 -4.70
CA ARG A 129 9.12 7.60 -5.95
C ARG A 129 9.75 6.49 -6.79
N ARG A 130 10.49 5.57 -6.16
CA ARG A 130 11.06 4.40 -6.85
C ARG A 130 9.96 3.49 -7.39
N VAL A 131 8.96 3.14 -6.59
CA VAL A 131 7.84 2.29 -7.01
C VAL A 131 7.09 2.92 -8.18
N ALA A 132 6.79 4.21 -8.14
CA ALA A 132 6.13 4.93 -9.23
C ALA A 132 6.96 4.89 -10.53
N THR A 133 8.28 5.11 -10.44
CA THR A 133 9.18 5.03 -11.59
C THR A 133 9.26 3.61 -12.15
N GLU A 134 9.33 2.59 -11.31
CA GLU A 134 9.36 1.19 -11.75
C GLU A 134 8.05 0.75 -12.42
N ILE A 135 6.90 1.31 -12.03
CA ILE A 135 5.59 0.98 -12.60
C ILE A 135 5.29 1.80 -13.86
N ALA A 136 5.54 3.10 -13.83
CA ALA A 136 5.06 4.05 -14.83
C ALA A 136 6.19 4.78 -15.60
N GLY A 137 7.47 4.44 -15.38
CA GLY A 137 8.60 5.16 -15.98
C GLY A 137 8.60 6.62 -15.54
N ASP A 138 8.53 7.53 -16.50
CA ASP A 138 8.45 8.98 -16.24
C ASP A 138 6.99 9.50 -16.22
N ALA A 139 6.00 8.62 -16.38
CA ALA A 139 4.59 8.99 -16.51
C ALA A 139 3.87 9.02 -15.14
N TRP A 140 4.48 9.68 -14.17
CA TRP A 140 3.87 9.95 -12.87
C TRP A 140 4.08 11.42 -12.46
N THR A 141 3.22 11.90 -11.57
CA THR A 141 3.27 13.27 -11.04
C THR A 141 3.31 13.26 -9.53
N GLU A 142 3.85 14.33 -8.94
CA GLU A 142 3.90 14.53 -7.48
C GLU A 142 3.38 15.93 -7.15
N GLU A 143 2.50 16.01 -6.20
CA GLU A 143 1.99 17.29 -5.68
C GLU A 143 1.79 17.22 -4.16
N ARG A 144 1.59 18.37 -3.53
CA ARG A 144 1.27 18.49 -2.11
C ARG A 144 -0.15 18.97 -1.94
N ARG A 145 -0.93 18.22 -1.15
CA ARG A 145 -2.34 18.54 -0.87
C ARG A 145 -2.52 18.71 0.64
N PRO A 146 -3.24 19.76 1.08
CA PRO A 146 -3.61 19.93 2.48
C PRO A 146 -4.34 18.69 3.02
N VAL A 147 -4.04 18.31 4.27
CA VAL A 147 -4.77 17.23 4.94
C VAL A 147 -6.19 17.72 5.26
N PRO A 148 -7.24 17.02 4.79
CA PRO A 148 -8.62 17.45 5.02
C PRO A 148 -8.93 17.61 6.51
N ASN A 149 -9.52 18.74 6.89
CA ASN A 149 -9.91 19.09 8.28
C ASN A 149 -8.75 19.14 9.30
N ARG A 150 -7.50 19.14 8.83
CA ARG A 150 -6.31 19.21 9.68
C ARG A 150 -5.34 20.30 9.18
N PRO A 151 -5.71 21.59 9.30
CA PRO A 151 -4.85 22.69 8.85
C PRO A 151 -3.57 22.85 9.70
N ASP A 152 -3.52 22.18 10.85
CA ASP A 152 -2.37 22.10 11.76
C ASP A 152 -1.27 21.15 11.24
N LEU A 153 -1.59 20.25 10.31
CA LEU A 153 -0.62 19.32 9.73
C LEU A 153 0.01 19.90 8.46
N ALA A 154 1.26 19.50 8.23
CA ALA A 154 1.89 19.73 6.93
C ALA A 154 1.11 18.99 5.82
N PRO A 155 1.07 19.55 4.59
CA PRO A 155 0.43 18.88 3.47
C PRO A 155 1.04 17.50 3.21
N ASP A 156 0.19 16.53 2.84
CA ASP A 156 0.65 15.24 2.33
C ASP A 156 1.22 15.37 0.92
N VAL A 157 2.23 14.57 0.64
CA VAL A 157 2.72 14.34 -0.73
C VAL A 157 1.84 13.31 -1.40
N TRP A 158 1.38 13.61 -2.62
CA TRP A 158 0.58 12.72 -3.44
C TRP A 158 1.30 12.40 -4.73
N ILE A 159 1.56 11.12 -4.97
CA ILE A 159 2.02 10.59 -6.26
C ILE A 159 0.81 10.06 -7.01
N SER A 160 0.72 10.41 -8.30
CA SER A 160 -0.35 9.96 -9.21
C SER A 160 0.25 9.35 -10.47
N PHE A 161 -0.27 8.20 -10.89
CA PHE A 161 0.07 7.52 -12.14
C PHE A 161 -1.10 6.68 -12.63
N SER A 162 -1.00 6.14 -13.85
CA SER A 162 -1.99 5.21 -14.39
C SER A 162 -1.32 3.97 -14.94
N THR A 163 -1.97 2.82 -14.73
CA THR A 163 -1.56 1.55 -15.32
C THR A 163 -2.57 1.11 -16.36
N THR A 164 -2.10 0.49 -17.44
CA THR A 164 -2.95 -0.21 -18.41
C THR A 164 -3.16 -1.65 -17.94
N ALA A 165 -4.33 -2.24 -18.25
CA ALA A 165 -4.50 -3.69 -18.13
C ALA A 165 -3.42 -4.37 -18.98
N GLY A 166 -2.58 -5.19 -18.36
CA GLY A 166 -1.53 -5.91 -19.07
C GLY A 166 -2.15 -6.70 -20.20
N HIS A 167 -1.77 -6.39 -21.44
CA HIS A 167 -1.98 -7.31 -22.55
C HIS A 167 -1.12 -8.53 -22.23
N GLY A 168 -1.74 -9.58 -21.74
CA GLY A 168 -1.13 -10.90 -21.76
C GLY A 168 -0.71 -11.16 -23.21
N ALA A 169 0.59 -11.23 -23.45
CA ALA A 169 1.14 -11.61 -24.72
C ALA A 169 0.65 -13.04 -25.02
N LEU A 170 -0.47 -13.15 -25.74
CA LEU A 170 -0.79 -14.32 -26.51
C LEU A 170 0.24 -14.38 -27.61
N HIS A 171 1.26 -15.18 -27.40
CA HIS A 171 2.15 -15.63 -28.46
C HIS A 171 1.27 -16.45 -29.43
N PRO A 172 1.06 -16.07 -30.68
CA PRO A 172 0.42 -16.97 -31.64
C PRO A 172 1.36 -18.16 -31.83
N ALA A 173 0.83 -19.35 -31.59
CA ALA A 173 1.48 -20.57 -31.98
C ALA A 173 1.70 -20.50 -33.50
N ASP A 174 2.96 -20.64 -33.89
CA ASP A 174 3.38 -20.83 -35.27
C ASP A 174 2.97 -22.24 -35.69
N ASP A 175 1.81 -22.36 -36.33
CA ASP A 175 1.41 -23.57 -37.02
C ASP A 175 2.15 -23.61 -38.38
N GLY A 176 3.37 -24.12 -38.32
CA GLY A 176 4.13 -24.53 -39.49
C GLY A 176 3.59 -25.83 -40.09
N ALA A 177 2.98 -25.76 -41.23
CA ALA A 177 2.74 -26.94 -42.10
C ALA A 177 4.00 -27.34 -42.82
#